data_873b37389913ada52031d2212648f6f4
#
_entry.id   873b37389913ada52031d2212648f6f4
#
_cell.length_a   1.000
_cell.length_b   1.000
_cell.length_c   1.000
_cell.angle_alpha   90.00
_cell.angle_beta   90.00
_cell.angle_gamma   90.00
#
_symmetry.space_group_name_H-M   'P 1'
#
loop_
_entity.id
_entity.type
_entity.pdbx_description
1 polymer ?
#
loop_
_entity_poly.entity_id
_entity_poly.type
_entity_poly.pdbx_seq_one_letter_code
_entity_poly.pdbx_strand_id
1 'polypeptide(L)'
;YLGEDYRAVVVASFPGSGRTSIGDILLVNGVPLQMTEAANDPTSPVHTSRITEIVKQQSRYPVGYIGLEQVVESSGKLLEELLKQAEEHRIIVVDARTARDIDAIAACCAASGLKIAAIDPGSFTAALAGNLFKRKKEAIQKKLLCGIGSASDLTRQQLQYLKKNANPLVVRI
;
A
#
# COMPACT_ATOMS: atom_id res chain seq x y z
N TYR A 1 -13.31 -10.98 -11.34
CA TYR A 1 -13.05 -12.04 -10.37
C TYR A 1 -11.66 -12.60 -10.64
N LEU A 2 -10.72 -12.47 -9.70
CA LEU A 2 -9.38 -13.05 -9.78
C LEU A 2 -9.49 -14.57 -9.54
N GLY A 3 -8.77 -15.37 -10.35
CA GLY A 3 -8.73 -16.82 -10.22
C GLY A 3 -8.14 -17.30 -8.88
N GLU A 4 -8.23 -18.61 -8.61
CA GLU A 4 -7.72 -19.21 -7.38
C GLU A 4 -6.20 -19.17 -7.24
N ASP A 5 -5.50 -18.98 -8.35
CA ASP A 5 -4.05 -18.88 -8.45
C ASP A 5 -3.48 -17.50 -8.04
N TYR A 6 -4.33 -16.50 -7.80
CA TYR A 6 -3.89 -15.19 -7.29
C TYR A 6 -3.68 -15.21 -5.78
N ARG A 7 -2.65 -14.48 -5.35
CA ARG A 7 -2.39 -14.14 -3.94
C ARG A 7 -2.54 -12.64 -3.75
N ALA A 8 -3.38 -12.25 -2.80
CA ALA A 8 -3.52 -10.86 -2.41
C ALA A 8 -2.40 -10.50 -1.42
N VAL A 9 -1.57 -9.51 -1.75
CA VAL A 9 -0.56 -8.96 -0.86
C VAL A 9 -1.02 -7.60 -0.37
N VAL A 10 -1.23 -7.50 0.94
CA VAL A 10 -1.72 -6.30 1.63
C VAL A 10 -0.56 -5.57 2.27
N VAL A 11 -0.25 -4.36 1.77
CA VAL A 11 0.72 -3.43 2.36
C VAL A 11 -0.03 -2.16 2.76
N ALA A 12 -0.55 -2.11 3.98
CA ALA A 12 -1.39 -1.00 4.45
C ALA A 12 -0.62 0.31 4.68
N SER A 13 0.70 0.27 4.51
CA SER A 13 1.61 1.38 4.77
C SER A 13 1.70 2.34 3.60
N PHE A 14 1.78 3.63 3.93
CA PHE A 14 2.12 4.71 3.03
C PHE A 14 2.95 5.74 3.81
N PRO A 15 4.27 5.53 3.93
CA PRO A 15 5.13 6.34 4.80
C PRO A 15 5.07 7.84 4.48
N GLY A 16 4.92 8.21 3.21
CA GLY A 16 4.76 9.61 2.77
C GLY A 16 3.52 10.30 3.33
N SER A 17 2.52 9.57 3.82
CA SER A 17 1.32 10.09 4.49
C SER A 17 1.31 9.77 5.99
N GLY A 18 2.44 9.36 6.57
CA GLY A 18 2.56 9.00 7.98
C GLY A 18 1.98 7.63 8.35
N ARG A 19 1.57 6.80 7.37
CA ARG A 19 1.07 5.43 7.62
C ARG A 19 2.20 4.42 7.57
N THR A 20 2.39 3.68 8.66
CA THR A 20 3.41 2.62 8.76
C THR A 20 2.83 1.41 9.47
N SER A 21 3.39 0.23 9.26
CA SER A 21 3.00 -0.97 10.01
C SER A 21 4.20 -1.70 10.59
N ILE A 22 4.05 -2.18 11.82
CA ILE A 22 5.05 -2.93 12.56
C ILE A 22 4.31 -3.88 13.51
N GLY A 23 4.64 -5.17 13.49
CA GLY A 23 4.02 -6.14 14.37
C GLY A 23 2.52 -6.33 14.11
N ASP A 24 2.11 -6.24 12.83
CA ASP A 24 0.71 -6.29 12.42
C ASP A 24 -0.13 -5.06 12.85
N ILE A 25 0.50 -4.04 13.42
CA ILE A 25 -0.18 -2.83 13.89
C ILE A 25 -0.01 -1.70 12.88
N LEU A 26 -1.13 -1.20 12.37
CA LEU A 26 -1.15 0.00 11.53
C LEU A 26 -1.09 1.25 12.40
N LEU A 27 -0.10 2.08 12.12
CA LEU A 27 0.12 3.37 12.78
C LEU A 27 -0.14 4.51 11.81
N VAL A 28 -0.75 5.57 12.29
CA VAL A 28 -0.93 6.85 11.58
C VAL A 28 -0.21 7.92 12.39
N ASN A 29 0.86 8.48 11.84
CA ASN A 29 1.74 9.43 12.54
C ASN A 29 2.26 8.90 13.90
N GLY A 30 2.56 7.59 13.95
CA GLY A 30 3.02 6.91 15.16
C GLY A 30 1.93 6.52 16.16
N VAL A 31 0.66 6.85 15.89
CA VAL A 31 -0.49 6.50 16.74
C VAL A 31 -1.20 5.28 16.16
N PRO A 32 -1.52 4.23 16.97
CA PRO A 32 -2.31 3.09 16.51
C PRO A 32 -3.64 3.53 15.88
N LEU A 33 -4.02 2.92 14.77
CA LEU A 33 -5.19 3.32 13.98
C LEU A 33 -6.47 3.45 14.82
N GLN A 34 -6.71 2.51 15.73
CA GLN A 34 -7.87 2.51 16.63
C GLN A 34 -7.87 3.64 17.66
N MET A 35 -6.76 4.38 17.80
CA MET A 35 -6.64 5.55 18.70
C MET A 35 -6.69 6.87 17.91
N THR A 36 -6.99 6.81 16.63
CA THR A 36 -7.14 7.98 15.75
C THR A 36 -8.62 8.29 15.51
N GLU A 37 -8.90 9.31 14.72
CA GLU A 37 -10.27 9.67 14.30
C GLU A 37 -10.97 8.52 13.57
N ALA A 38 -10.24 7.56 13.00
CA ALA A 38 -10.79 6.38 12.34
C ALA A 38 -11.63 5.49 13.30
N ALA A 39 -11.37 5.51 14.61
CA ALA A 39 -12.18 4.81 15.60
C ALA A 39 -13.61 5.34 15.70
N ASN A 40 -13.80 6.60 15.34
CA ASN A 40 -15.08 7.30 15.45
C ASN A 40 -15.72 7.59 14.06
N ASP A 41 -15.25 6.91 13.00
CA ASP A 41 -15.85 7.05 11.68
C ASP A 41 -17.33 6.60 11.71
N PRO A 42 -18.27 7.45 11.32
CA PRO A 42 -19.69 7.13 11.46
C PRO A 42 -20.18 6.01 10.52
N THR A 43 -19.42 5.71 9.47
CA THR A 43 -19.78 4.70 8.47
C THR A 43 -19.03 3.39 8.69
N SER A 44 -17.75 3.46 9.08
CA SER A 44 -16.87 2.31 9.21
C SER A 44 -15.90 2.50 10.37
N PRO A 45 -16.38 2.49 11.63
CA PRO A 45 -15.53 2.66 12.80
C PRO A 45 -14.49 1.54 12.90
N VAL A 46 -13.25 1.92 13.22
CA VAL A 46 -12.14 0.97 13.34
C VAL A 46 -11.91 0.63 14.81
N HIS A 47 -12.10 -0.63 15.18
CA HIS A 47 -12.00 -1.09 16.57
C HIS A 47 -10.66 -1.78 16.88
N THR A 48 -9.84 -2.05 15.88
CA THR A 48 -8.52 -2.68 16.03
C THR A 48 -7.51 -2.03 15.09
N SER A 49 -6.26 -1.98 15.51
CA SER A 49 -5.15 -1.58 14.64
C SER A 49 -4.45 -2.77 13.99
N ARG A 50 -4.85 -4.01 14.32
CA ARG A 50 -4.29 -5.21 13.71
C ARG A 50 -4.81 -5.39 12.29
N ILE A 51 -3.90 -5.32 11.32
CA ILE A 51 -4.25 -5.38 9.90
C ILE A 51 -4.83 -6.75 9.56
N THR A 52 -4.24 -7.83 10.09
CA THR A 52 -4.76 -9.20 9.86
C THR A 52 -6.18 -9.38 10.39
N GLU A 53 -6.51 -8.79 11.55
CA GLU A 53 -7.87 -8.82 12.11
C GLU A 53 -8.86 -8.03 11.24
N ILE A 54 -8.49 -6.84 10.80
CA ILE A 54 -9.31 -6.01 9.90
C ILE A 54 -9.62 -6.79 8.61
N VAL A 55 -8.61 -7.44 8.04
CA VAL A 55 -8.77 -8.23 6.81
C VAL A 55 -9.64 -9.47 7.04
N LYS A 56 -9.45 -10.18 8.17
CA LYS A 56 -10.25 -11.36 8.53
C LYS A 56 -11.73 -11.03 8.73
N GLN A 57 -12.06 -9.85 9.23
CA GLN A 57 -13.45 -9.40 9.38
C GLN A 57 -14.14 -9.17 8.04
N GLN A 58 -13.38 -8.90 6.99
CA GLN A 58 -13.89 -8.55 5.65
C GLN A 58 -13.72 -9.68 4.63
N SER A 59 -13.03 -10.75 4.98
CA SER A 59 -12.71 -11.85 4.06
C SER A 59 -12.85 -13.22 4.71
N ARG A 60 -13.37 -14.17 3.93
CA ARG A 60 -13.44 -15.59 4.30
C ARG A 60 -12.15 -16.37 4.00
N TYR A 61 -11.20 -15.75 3.34
CA TYR A 61 -9.97 -16.44 2.96
C TYR A 61 -8.94 -16.43 4.08
N PRO A 62 -8.11 -17.49 4.18
CA PRO A 62 -7.00 -17.53 5.13
C PRO A 62 -6.06 -16.35 4.94
N VAL A 63 -5.66 -15.72 6.06
CA VAL A 63 -4.80 -14.54 6.10
C VAL A 63 -3.50 -14.89 6.78
N GLY A 64 -2.40 -14.81 6.03
CA GLY A 64 -1.03 -14.94 6.49
C GLY A 64 -0.43 -13.57 6.84
N TYR A 65 0.74 -13.60 7.46
CA TYR A 65 1.43 -12.40 7.92
C TYR A 65 2.94 -12.52 7.77
N ILE A 66 3.57 -11.47 7.29
CA ILE A 66 5.03 -11.29 7.22
C ILE A 66 5.40 -10.03 7.98
N GLY A 67 6.17 -10.19 9.03
CA GLY A 67 6.61 -9.08 9.88
C GLY A 67 7.73 -8.26 9.27
N LEU A 68 7.96 -7.07 9.84
CA LEU A 68 9.01 -6.16 9.37
C LEU A 68 10.42 -6.79 9.44
N GLU A 69 10.66 -7.70 10.40
CA GLU A 69 11.93 -8.40 10.55
C GLU A 69 12.32 -9.12 9.26
N GLN A 70 11.41 -9.91 8.68
CA GLN A 70 11.65 -10.63 7.43
C GLN A 70 11.87 -9.68 6.24
N VAL A 71 11.18 -8.53 6.25
CA VAL A 71 11.30 -7.53 5.18
C VAL A 71 12.69 -6.88 5.18
N VAL A 72 13.26 -6.60 6.35
CA VAL A 72 14.54 -5.88 6.46
C VAL A 72 15.76 -6.80 6.50
N GLU A 73 15.59 -8.09 6.75
CA GLU A 73 16.71 -9.03 6.94
C GLU A 73 17.46 -9.27 5.62
N SER A 74 16.79 -9.82 4.62
CA SER A 74 17.33 -9.99 3.27
C SER A 74 16.23 -10.30 2.26
N SER A 75 16.51 -9.99 0.98
CA SER A 75 15.57 -10.29 -0.12
C SER A 75 15.31 -11.80 -0.28
N GLY A 76 16.29 -12.65 0.02
CA GLY A 76 16.14 -14.11 -0.05
C GLY A 76 15.20 -14.64 1.02
N LYS A 77 15.33 -14.17 2.25
CA LYS A 77 14.46 -14.58 3.36
C LYS A 77 13.04 -14.07 3.19
N LEU A 78 12.87 -12.83 2.70
CA LEU A 78 11.55 -12.30 2.39
C LEU A 78 10.87 -13.13 1.30
N LEU A 79 11.60 -13.56 0.27
CA LEU A 79 11.06 -14.39 -0.81
C LEU A 79 10.68 -15.79 -0.30
N GLU A 80 11.53 -16.42 0.50
CA GLU A 80 11.25 -17.71 1.12
C GLU A 80 9.98 -17.65 1.96
N GLU A 81 9.86 -16.65 2.83
CA GLU A 81 8.68 -16.50 3.66
C GLU A 81 7.42 -16.15 2.84
N LEU A 82 7.54 -15.32 1.81
CA LEU A 82 6.42 -15.02 0.92
C LEU A 82 5.89 -16.29 0.23
N LEU A 83 6.76 -17.14 -0.29
CA LEU A 83 6.39 -18.38 -0.94
C LEU A 83 5.74 -19.35 0.04
N LYS A 84 6.30 -19.51 1.23
CA LYS A 84 5.75 -20.32 2.31
C LYS A 84 4.36 -19.85 2.73
N GLN A 85 4.18 -18.55 2.95
CA GLN A 85 2.88 -17.99 3.29
C GLN A 85 1.86 -18.19 2.16
N ALA A 86 2.30 -18.13 0.89
CA ALA A 86 1.44 -18.30 -0.27
C ALA A 86 0.92 -19.74 -0.45
N GLU A 87 1.54 -20.75 0.16
CA GLU A 87 1.06 -22.13 0.13
C GLU A 87 -0.26 -22.28 0.92
N GLU A 88 -0.35 -21.64 2.08
CA GLU A 88 -1.45 -21.82 3.01
C GLU A 88 -2.47 -20.67 2.99
N HIS A 89 -2.05 -19.46 2.53
CA HIS A 89 -2.84 -18.25 2.65
C HIS A 89 -3.10 -17.60 1.28
N ARG A 90 -4.34 -17.16 1.08
CA ARG A 90 -4.75 -16.40 -0.11
C ARG A 90 -4.50 -14.90 0.05
N ILE A 91 -4.46 -14.43 1.26
CA ILE A 91 -4.19 -13.04 1.60
C ILE A 91 -2.96 -13.01 2.52
N ILE A 92 -1.99 -12.18 2.20
CA ILE A 92 -0.74 -12.06 2.96
C ILE A 92 -0.58 -10.60 3.31
N VAL A 93 -0.64 -10.28 4.60
CA VAL A 93 -0.35 -8.95 5.13
C VAL A 93 1.15 -8.84 5.34
N VAL A 94 1.74 -7.75 4.87
CA VAL A 94 3.19 -7.53 4.99
C VAL A 94 3.44 -6.15 5.62
N ASP A 95 4.23 -6.14 6.68
CA ASP A 95 4.64 -4.91 7.35
C ASP A 95 5.61 -4.08 6.50
N ALA A 96 5.45 -2.75 6.59
CA ALA A 96 6.38 -1.80 6.02
C ALA A 96 6.42 -0.51 6.83
N ARG A 97 7.60 0.01 7.12
CA ARG A 97 7.81 1.25 7.84
C ARG A 97 8.31 2.38 6.94
N THR A 98 9.06 2.05 5.91
CA THR A 98 9.71 2.99 5.00
C THR A 98 9.34 2.73 3.55
N ALA A 99 9.60 3.70 2.67
CA ALA A 99 9.46 3.50 1.23
C ALA A 99 10.40 2.38 0.72
N ARG A 100 11.59 2.24 1.33
CA ARG A 100 12.55 1.18 0.99
C ARG A 100 11.99 -0.22 1.30
N ASP A 101 11.24 -0.37 2.39
CA ASP A 101 10.58 -1.64 2.73
C ASP A 101 9.53 -1.99 1.66
N ILE A 102 8.75 -1.00 1.23
CA ILE A 102 7.75 -1.16 0.16
C ILE A 102 8.42 -1.56 -1.16
N ASP A 103 9.54 -0.93 -1.51
CA ASP A 103 10.31 -1.27 -2.71
C ASP A 103 10.86 -2.71 -2.63
N ALA A 104 11.35 -3.14 -1.45
CA ALA A 104 11.83 -4.51 -1.23
C ALA A 104 10.70 -5.54 -1.37
N ILE A 105 9.52 -5.27 -0.79
CA ILE A 105 8.34 -6.12 -0.92
C ILE A 105 7.90 -6.22 -2.38
N ALA A 106 7.87 -5.10 -3.10
CA ALA A 106 7.48 -5.05 -4.50
C ALA A 106 8.44 -5.83 -5.40
N ALA A 107 9.76 -5.69 -5.18
CA ALA A 107 10.78 -6.45 -5.90
C ALA A 107 10.67 -7.96 -5.62
N CYS A 108 10.44 -8.34 -4.36
CA CYS A 108 10.21 -9.71 -3.95
C CYS A 108 8.97 -10.31 -4.63
N CYS A 109 7.83 -9.60 -4.61
CA CYS A 109 6.61 -10.02 -5.29
C CYS A 109 6.81 -10.19 -6.80
N ALA A 110 7.53 -9.28 -7.45
CA ALA A 110 7.83 -9.38 -8.88
C ALA A 110 8.72 -10.57 -9.21
N ALA A 111 9.64 -10.94 -8.32
CA ALA A 111 10.56 -12.08 -8.48
C ALA A 111 9.95 -13.44 -8.11
N SER A 112 8.84 -13.45 -7.35
CA SER A 112 8.26 -14.67 -6.79
C SER A 112 7.65 -15.63 -7.80
N GLY A 113 7.31 -15.16 -9.01
CA GLY A 113 6.54 -15.94 -10.00
C GLY A 113 5.05 -16.10 -9.66
N LEU A 114 4.60 -15.60 -8.52
CA LEU A 114 3.20 -15.64 -8.11
C LEU A 114 2.38 -14.60 -8.88
N LYS A 115 1.10 -14.91 -9.10
CA LYS A 115 0.13 -13.92 -9.57
C LYS A 115 -0.33 -13.07 -8.38
N ILE A 116 0.15 -11.85 -8.30
CA ILE A 116 -0.09 -10.95 -7.18
C ILE A 116 -1.25 -9.98 -7.47
N ALA A 117 -2.19 -9.88 -6.54
CA ALA A 117 -3.14 -8.79 -6.43
C ALA A 117 -2.65 -7.84 -5.34
N ALA A 118 -2.21 -6.66 -5.71
CA ALA A 118 -1.75 -5.64 -4.76
C ALA A 118 -2.95 -4.98 -4.06
N ILE A 119 -2.89 -4.87 -2.73
CA ILE A 119 -3.88 -4.17 -1.90
C ILE A 119 -3.13 -3.19 -1.02
N ASP A 120 -3.22 -1.91 -1.35
CA ASP A 120 -2.50 -0.85 -0.65
C ASP A 120 -3.09 0.54 -0.93
N PRO A 121 -2.69 1.59 -0.20
CA PRO A 121 -3.07 2.96 -0.50
C PRO A 121 -2.39 3.58 -1.74
N GLY A 122 -1.58 2.82 -2.49
CA GLY A 122 -1.03 3.20 -3.81
C GLY A 122 0.48 3.04 -3.97
N SER A 123 1.28 3.16 -2.90
CA SER A 123 2.75 3.13 -3.00
C SER A 123 3.31 1.76 -3.38
N PHE A 124 2.75 0.69 -2.83
CA PHE A 124 3.16 -0.68 -3.16
C PHE A 124 2.75 -1.06 -4.59
N THR A 125 1.52 -0.76 -4.98
CA THR A 125 1.05 -0.97 -6.37
C THR A 125 1.94 -0.25 -7.37
N ALA A 126 2.34 1.01 -7.09
CA ALA A 126 3.22 1.77 -7.96
C ALA A 126 4.62 1.14 -8.06
N ALA A 127 5.20 0.70 -6.94
CA ALA A 127 6.49 0.03 -6.90
C ALA A 127 6.45 -1.34 -7.62
N LEU A 128 5.40 -2.13 -7.41
CA LEU A 128 5.20 -3.42 -8.06
C LEU A 128 5.06 -3.26 -9.58
N ALA A 129 4.25 -2.32 -10.03
CA ALA A 129 4.12 -2.00 -11.45
C ALA A 129 5.45 -1.57 -12.07
N GLY A 130 6.25 -0.79 -11.35
CA GLY A 130 7.60 -0.39 -11.77
C GLY A 130 8.57 -1.56 -11.96
N ASN A 131 8.44 -2.63 -11.16
CA ASN A 131 9.23 -3.86 -11.30
C ASN A 131 8.74 -4.78 -12.42
N LEU A 132 7.42 -4.88 -12.61
CA LEU A 132 6.81 -5.77 -13.61
C LEU A 132 6.84 -5.20 -15.02
N PHE A 133 6.70 -3.88 -15.17
CA PHE A 133 6.62 -3.21 -16.46
C PHE A 133 7.83 -2.29 -16.67
N LYS A 134 8.70 -2.65 -17.62
CA LYS A 134 9.74 -1.71 -18.07
C LYS A 134 9.08 -0.45 -18.61
N ARG A 135 9.23 0.67 -17.89
CA ARG A 135 8.78 1.98 -18.38
C ARG A 135 9.47 2.26 -19.72
N LYS A 136 8.75 2.19 -20.84
CA LYS A 136 9.15 2.94 -22.03
C LYS A 136 9.13 4.43 -21.62
N LYS A 137 10.31 5.06 -21.59
CA LYS A 137 10.43 6.52 -21.50
C LYS A 137 9.97 7.14 -22.82
N GLU A 138 8.70 7.07 -23.12
CA GLU A 138 8.11 7.97 -24.08
C GLU A 138 7.77 9.24 -23.32
N ALA A 139 8.40 10.33 -23.69
CA ALA A 139 8.03 11.66 -23.24
C ALA A 139 6.65 11.98 -23.84
N ILE A 140 5.59 11.47 -23.20
CA ILE A 140 4.24 11.78 -23.59
C ILE A 140 3.95 13.16 -23.00
N GLN A 141 3.95 14.19 -23.85
CA GLN A 141 3.30 15.47 -23.54
C GLN A 141 1.79 15.24 -23.45
N LYS A 142 1.35 14.60 -22.38
CA LYS A 142 -0.08 14.42 -22.12
C LYS A 142 -0.57 15.62 -21.35
N LYS A 143 -1.64 16.24 -21.85
CA LYS A 143 -2.44 17.17 -21.05
C LYS A 143 -3.05 16.36 -19.93
N LEU A 144 -2.72 16.69 -18.68
CA LEU A 144 -3.26 16.03 -17.49
C LEU A 144 -4.47 16.81 -16.98
N LEU A 145 -5.62 16.16 -16.90
CA LEU A 145 -6.78 16.70 -16.22
C LEU A 145 -6.85 16.09 -14.80
N CYS A 146 -6.77 16.94 -13.79
CA CYS A 146 -6.90 16.51 -12.39
C CYS A 146 -8.21 17.04 -11.82
N GLY A 147 -9.10 16.13 -11.40
CA GLY A 147 -10.27 16.47 -10.57
C GLY A 147 -9.88 16.39 -9.09
N ILE A 148 -10.06 17.48 -8.34
CA ILE A 148 -9.69 17.54 -6.92
C ILE A 148 -10.94 17.88 -6.12
N GLY A 149 -11.50 16.87 -5.42
CA GLY A 149 -12.69 17.02 -4.56
C GLY A 149 -12.38 17.18 -3.06
N SER A 150 -11.12 17.04 -2.64
CA SER A 150 -10.72 17.13 -1.23
C SER A 150 -10.30 18.54 -0.84
N ALA A 151 -10.74 19.01 0.33
CA ALA A 151 -10.35 20.27 0.94
C ALA A 151 -9.24 20.14 2.00
N SER A 152 -8.61 18.97 2.12
CA SER A 152 -7.55 18.72 3.11
C SER A 152 -6.33 19.61 2.88
N ASP A 153 -5.56 19.85 3.94
CA ASP A 153 -4.33 20.66 3.86
C ASP A 153 -3.30 20.02 2.93
N LEU A 154 -3.21 18.71 2.90
CA LEU A 154 -2.35 17.98 1.96
C LEU A 154 -2.74 18.28 0.51
N THR A 155 -4.03 18.25 0.19
CA THR A 155 -4.53 18.56 -1.14
C THR A 155 -4.25 20.01 -1.53
N ARG A 156 -4.35 20.96 -0.59
CA ARG A 156 -3.98 22.36 -0.81
C ARG A 156 -2.49 22.51 -1.13
N GLN A 157 -1.62 21.80 -0.41
CA GLN A 157 -0.17 21.80 -0.68
C GLN A 157 0.14 21.20 -2.06
N GLN A 158 -0.50 20.07 -2.42
CA GLN A 158 -0.35 19.47 -3.75
C GLN A 158 -0.79 20.40 -4.87
N LEU A 159 -1.91 21.09 -4.70
CA LEU A 159 -2.38 22.09 -5.66
C LEU A 159 -1.41 23.27 -5.80
N GLN A 160 -0.83 23.77 -4.71
CA GLN A 160 0.20 24.81 -4.74
C GLN A 160 1.46 24.33 -5.49
N TYR A 161 1.89 23.09 -5.24
CA TYR A 161 3.02 22.49 -5.94
C TYR A 161 2.76 22.39 -7.45
N LEU A 162 1.59 21.93 -7.86
CA LEU A 162 1.18 21.85 -9.26
C LEU A 162 1.17 23.23 -9.92
N LYS A 163 0.61 24.24 -9.26
CA LYS A 163 0.61 25.63 -9.76
C LYS A 163 2.02 26.16 -10.01
N LYS A 164 2.94 25.86 -9.09
CA LYS A 164 4.33 26.35 -9.15
C LYS A 164 5.15 25.65 -10.24
N ASN A 165 4.93 24.33 -10.47
CA ASN A 165 5.82 23.51 -11.29
C ASN A 165 5.25 23.09 -12.65
N ALA A 166 3.94 23.15 -12.85
CA ALA A 166 3.28 22.67 -14.06
C ALA A 166 2.45 23.74 -14.79
N ASN A 167 2.39 24.95 -14.27
CA ASN A 167 1.59 26.08 -14.81
C ASN A 167 0.18 25.64 -15.29
N PRO A 168 -0.61 24.96 -14.47
CA PRO A 168 -1.90 24.42 -14.86
C PRO A 168 -2.96 25.52 -14.96
N LEU A 169 -3.92 25.36 -15.86
CA LEU A 169 -5.17 26.10 -15.80
C LEU A 169 -6.01 25.60 -14.63
N VAL A 170 -6.25 26.44 -13.62
CA VAL A 170 -7.06 26.08 -12.44
C VAL A 170 -8.45 26.67 -12.60
N VAL A 171 -9.45 25.80 -12.75
CA VAL A 171 -10.86 26.18 -12.73
C VAL A 171 -11.43 25.79 -11.37
N ARG A 172 -12.06 26.75 -10.67
CA ARG A 172 -12.84 26.47 -9.46
C ARG A 172 -14.30 26.35 -9.89
N ILE A 173 -14.93 25.27 -9.47
CA ILE A 173 -16.35 25.04 -9.61
C ILE A 173 -17.02 25.37 -8.27
#